data_d7c2f64083ea42ee0b68e075f2156653
#
_entry.id   d7c2f64083ea42ee0b68e075f2156653
#
_cell.length_a   1.000
_cell.length_b   1.000
_cell.length_c   1.000
_cell.angle_alpha   90.00
_cell.angle_beta   90.00
_cell.angle_gamma   90.00
#
_symmetry.space_group_name_H-M   'P 1'
#
loop_
_entity.id
_entity.type
_entity.pdbx_description
1 polymer ?
#
loop_
_entity_poly.entity_id
_entity_poly.type
_entity_poly.pdbx_seq_one_letter_code
_entity_poly.pdbx_strand_id
1 'polypeptide(L)'
;MKIGFFTMPVHRLDRNYTECLQEDREAIILADRLGYSEAYVGEHLTDAAESITNSMLFQASLISETTQIKLGTGTTNLSHTHPVLAAAQAAMMDHLLEGRFIFGISPGALESDAEALGIRGIDRNEMFAESIGHILDIWQGEPPYNLEGKHWKISTEETLMPEIGLGPIAKPYQKPHPPIICTVVAPFSKGVIEMGKKGFLPISANFLLDKWVKTHWANYAQGCEEGGREAKTDDWRVARSIFVHDDHKTAIDYGKENERSPYRFYYKQLYTKLKKGGRHAVFKPERDFPDEDLNLDFIVDNLVIAGDVNSVVDQILAFREVTGDFGTLLYAGKDWEDKELGKRSMELMAEKVMPAVNAAIGQSEAAE
;
A
#
# COMPACT_ATOMS: atom_id res chain seq x y z
N MET A 1 -18.63 2.55 -1.01
CA MET A 1 -17.14 2.59 -1.00
C MET A 1 -16.65 2.55 0.44
N LYS A 2 -15.58 1.76 0.74
CA LYS A 2 -14.97 1.66 2.07
C LYS A 2 -13.85 2.67 2.23
N ILE A 3 -13.47 2.98 3.48
CA ILE A 3 -12.25 3.71 3.79
C ILE A 3 -11.23 2.77 4.41
N GLY A 4 -9.98 2.89 3.99
CA GLY A 4 -8.84 2.23 4.56
C GLY A 4 -7.71 3.22 4.82
N PHE A 5 -6.63 2.76 5.41
CA PHE A 5 -5.44 3.53 5.76
C PHE A 5 -4.20 2.97 5.07
N PHE A 6 -3.33 3.82 4.60
CA PHE A 6 -2.02 3.42 4.08
C PHE A 6 -0.96 4.25 4.77
N THR A 7 -0.07 3.61 5.50
CA THR A 7 1.04 4.31 6.16
C THR A 7 2.38 3.91 5.55
N MET A 8 3.00 4.89 4.96
CA MET A 8 4.40 4.98 4.62
C MET A 8 4.73 6.46 4.71
N PRO A 9 4.59 7.04 5.92
CA PRO A 9 4.81 8.44 6.14
C PRO A 9 6.29 8.72 5.97
N VAL A 10 6.58 9.84 5.36
CA VAL A 10 7.94 10.34 5.25
C VAL A 10 8.13 11.34 6.38
N HIS A 11 8.75 10.90 7.47
CA HIS A 11 9.08 11.74 8.62
C HIS A 11 10.24 12.67 8.33
N ARG A 12 10.24 13.84 8.96
CA ARG A 12 11.40 14.74 8.87
C ARG A 12 12.61 14.10 9.53
N LEU A 13 13.79 14.31 8.93
CA LEU A 13 15.02 13.67 9.38
C LEU A 13 15.52 14.12 10.77
N ASP A 14 14.97 15.22 11.30
CA ASP A 14 15.26 15.76 12.65
C ASP A 14 14.35 15.18 13.73
N ARG A 15 13.38 14.32 13.37
CA ARG A 15 12.49 13.65 14.32
C ARG A 15 13.13 12.44 14.99
N ASN A 16 12.70 12.16 16.21
CA ASN A 16 13.15 11.00 16.95
C ASN A 16 12.54 9.71 16.38
N TYR A 17 13.37 8.72 16.08
CA TYR A 17 12.94 7.45 15.48
C TYR A 17 11.88 6.71 16.29
N THR A 18 12.04 6.63 17.61
CA THR A 18 11.08 5.96 18.50
C THR A 18 9.73 6.69 18.51
N GLU A 19 9.75 8.03 18.52
CA GLU A 19 8.53 8.84 18.49
C GLU A 19 7.78 8.66 17.17
N CYS A 20 8.49 8.60 16.03
CA CYS A 20 7.90 8.32 14.73
C CYS A 20 7.19 6.95 14.72
N LEU A 21 7.83 5.90 15.22
CA LEU A 21 7.21 4.58 15.32
C LEU A 21 5.96 4.57 16.23
N GLN A 22 5.98 5.33 17.33
CA GLN A 22 4.80 5.44 18.20
C GLN A 22 3.66 6.22 17.54
N GLU A 23 3.97 7.27 16.80
CA GLU A 23 3.00 8.03 16.01
C GLU A 23 2.34 7.15 14.94
N ASP A 24 3.13 6.38 14.19
CA ASP A 24 2.62 5.46 13.17
C ASP A 24 1.69 4.38 13.78
N ARG A 25 2.05 3.87 14.97
CA ARG A 25 1.18 2.95 15.71
C ARG A 25 -0.12 3.63 16.13
N GLU A 26 -0.04 4.83 16.68
CA GLU A 26 -1.20 5.59 17.13
C GLU A 26 -2.16 5.89 15.97
N ALA A 27 -1.65 6.18 14.78
CA ALA A 27 -2.46 6.42 13.60
C ALA A 27 -3.28 5.19 13.19
N ILE A 28 -2.69 3.99 13.24
CA ILE A 28 -3.41 2.74 12.92
C ILE A 28 -4.43 2.39 14.00
N ILE A 29 -4.08 2.57 15.27
CA ILE A 29 -5.02 2.35 16.40
C ILE A 29 -6.21 3.32 16.28
N LEU A 30 -5.96 4.57 15.91
CA LEU A 30 -7.02 5.54 15.65
C LEU A 30 -7.88 5.11 14.46
N ALA A 31 -7.27 4.64 13.36
CA ALA A 31 -8.00 4.12 12.21
C ALA A 31 -8.92 2.94 12.58
N ASP A 32 -8.46 2.00 13.42
CA ASP A 32 -9.29 0.91 13.96
C ASP A 32 -10.51 1.43 14.72
N ARG A 33 -10.29 2.38 15.63
CA ARG A 33 -11.37 3.00 16.43
C ARG A 33 -12.39 3.77 15.59
N LEU A 34 -11.94 4.39 14.52
CA LEU A 34 -12.76 5.14 13.58
C LEU A 34 -13.48 4.25 12.55
N GLY A 35 -13.27 2.92 12.57
CA GLY A 35 -13.95 1.99 11.69
C GLY A 35 -13.35 1.91 10.28
N TYR A 36 -12.11 2.30 10.08
CA TYR A 36 -11.41 2.03 8.83
C TYR A 36 -11.34 0.52 8.59
N SER A 37 -11.59 0.08 7.38
CA SER A 37 -11.73 -1.35 7.06
C SER A 37 -10.42 -2.12 7.03
N GLU A 38 -9.33 -1.44 6.64
CA GLU A 38 -8.02 -2.04 6.44
C GLU A 38 -6.92 -0.99 6.58
N ALA A 39 -5.71 -1.39 7.01
CA ALA A 39 -4.52 -0.55 7.07
C ALA A 39 -3.32 -1.27 6.48
N TYR A 40 -2.56 -0.57 5.64
CA TYR A 40 -1.36 -1.09 4.99
C TYR A 40 -0.12 -0.37 5.51
N VAL A 41 0.94 -1.13 5.76
CA VAL A 41 2.22 -0.63 6.29
C VAL A 41 3.34 -0.92 5.30
N GLY A 42 4.01 0.13 4.82
CA GLY A 42 5.21 0.01 3.97
C GLY A 42 6.47 -0.31 4.76
N GLU A 43 7.54 -0.66 4.05
CA GLU A 43 8.86 -0.92 4.66
C GLU A 43 10.01 -0.48 3.77
N HIS A 44 11.05 0.11 4.38
CA HIS A 44 12.34 0.39 3.76
C HIS A 44 13.49 0.15 4.77
N LEU A 45 14.61 -0.39 4.31
CA LEU A 45 15.75 -0.71 5.17
C LEU A 45 16.70 0.49 5.35
N THR A 46 16.83 1.30 4.31
CA THR A 46 17.89 2.33 4.21
C THR A 46 17.35 3.75 4.06
N ASP A 47 16.07 3.97 4.34
CA ASP A 47 15.45 5.29 4.28
C ASP A 47 15.16 5.81 5.69
N ALA A 48 15.97 6.75 6.16
CA ALA A 48 15.80 7.33 7.49
C ALA A 48 14.49 8.13 7.66
N ALA A 49 13.88 8.57 6.57
CA ALA A 49 12.58 9.27 6.60
C ALA A 49 11.41 8.29 6.63
N GLU A 50 11.60 7.06 6.18
CA GLU A 50 10.58 6.00 6.20
C GLU A 50 10.96 4.95 7.25
N SER A 51 10.59 5.21 8.51
CA SER A 51 11.14 4.59 9.72
C SER A 51 10.86 3.10 9.89
N ILE A 52 9.87 2.55 9.19
CA ILE A 52 9.46 1.15 9.36
C ILE A 52 10.33 0.25 8.47
N THR A 53 11.19 -0.56 9.10
CA THR A 53 12.12 -1.46 8.40
C THR A 53 11.57 -2.85 8.14
N ASN A 54 10.50 -3.24 8.82
CA ASN A 54 9.78 -4.51 8.61
C ASN A 54 8.30 -4.33 8.95
N SER A 55 7.46 -4.44 7.95
CA SER A 55 6.02 -4.21 8.07
C SER A 55 5.31 -5.24 8.94
N MET A 56 5.67 -6.53 8.86
CA MET A 56 5.07 -7.56 9.70
C MET A 56 5.48 -7.42 11.17
N LEU A 57 6.75 -7.13 11.45
CA LEU A 57 7.21 -6.89 12.82
C LEU A 57 6.51 -5.68 13.45
N PHE A 58 6.35 -4.59 12.68
CA PHE A 58 5.61 -3.42 13.13
C PHE A 58 4.15 -3.76 13.42
N GLN A 59 3.47 -4.47 12.51
CA GLN A 59 2.08 -4.87 12.69
C GLN A 59 1.88 -5.84 13.86
N ALA A 60 2.85 -6.69 14.18
CA ALA A 60 2.79 -7.56 15.35
C ALA A 60 2.62 -6.76 16.65
N SER A 61 3.15 -5.54 16.71
CA SER A 61 2.98 -4.63 17.85
C SER A 61 1.57 -4.04 17.99
N LEU A 62 0.70 -4.25 17.00
CA LEU A 62 -0.67 -3.71 16.93
C LEU A 62 -1.75 -4.76 17.20
N ILE A 63 -1.40 -6.03 17.30
CA ILE A 63 -2.37 -7.14 17.39
C ILE A 63 -3.28 -6.97 18.61
N SER A 64 -2.72 -6.62 19.77
CA SER A 64 -3.47 -6.42 21.02
C SER A 64 -4.18 -5.06 21.10
N GLU A 65 -3.85 -4.13 20.22
CA GLU A 65 -4.35 -2.75 20.23
C GLU A 65 -5.47 -2.51 19.21
N THR A 66 -5.68 -3.48 18.29
CA THR A 66 -6.68 -3.40 17.22
C THR A 66 -7.66 -4.55 17.28
N THR A 67 -8.92 -4.30 16.90
CA THR A 67 -10.00 -5.26 17.08
C THR A 67 -10.68 -5.68 15.77
N GLN A 68 -10.90 -4.77 14.82
CA GLN A 68 -11.66 -5.02 13.61
C GLN A 68 -10.90 -4.75 12.31
N ILE A 69 -9.96 -3.80 12.32
CA ILE A 69 -9.22 -3.40 11.12
C ILE A 69 -8.37 -4.57 10.60
N LYS A 70 -8.39 -4.78 9.29
CA LYS A 70 -7.47 -5.72 8.66
C LYS A 70 -6.10 -5.07 8.54
N LEU A 71 -5.04 -5.81 8.87
CA LEU A 71 -3.67 -5.33 8.79
C LEU A 71 -2.98 -5.97 7.58
N GLY A 72 -2.50 -5.15 6.68
CA GLY A 72 -1.84 -5.56 5.44
C GLY A 72 -0.42 -5.02 5.34
N THR A 73 0.51 -5.81 4.82
CA THR A 73 1.80 -5.27 4.43
C THR A 73 1.64 -4.42 3.16
N GLY A 74 2.30 -3.29 3.10
CA GLY A 74 2.12 -2.35 1.99
C GLY A 74 3.45 -1.79 1.43
N THR A 75 4.43 -2.69 1.15
CA THR A 75 4.41 -4.14 0.94
C THR A 75 5.57 -4.85 1.64
N THR A 76 5.51 -6.18 1.78
CA THR A 76 6.70 -7.00 2.03
C THR A 76 7.48 -7.14 0.72
N ASN A 77 8.76 -6.76 0.75
CA ASN A 77 9.64 -6.82 -0.42
C ASN A 77 10.24 -8.23 -0.59
N LEU A 78 9.64 -9.06 -1.44
CA LEU A 78 9.99 -10.49 -1.54
C LEU A 78 11.38 -10.77 -2.13
N SER A 79 12.03 -9.81 -2.78
CA SER A 79 13.43 -9.94 -3.17
C SER A 79 14.41 -9.72 -2.01
N HIS A 80 13.93 -9.17 -0.88
CA HIS A 80 14.75 -8.84 0.29
C HIS A 80 14.78 -9.97 1.34
N THR A 81 13.98 -11.01 1.17
CA THR A 81 13.86 -12.09 2.17
C THR A 81 13.75 -13.46 1.49
N HIS A 82 14.21 -14.48 2.19
CA HIS A 82 14.08 -15.85 1.69
C HIS A 82 12.60 -16.29 1.67
N PRO A 83 12.09 -16.94 0.60
CA PRO A 83 10.67 -17.34 0.49
C PRO A 83 10.14 -18.16 1.67
N VAL A 84 10.96 -19.04 2.24
CA VAL A 84 10.59 -19.84 3.44
C VAL A 84 10.30 -18.92 4.63
N LEU A 85 11.13 -17.90 4.85
CA LEU A 85 10.91 -16.94 5.94
C LEU A 85 9.63 -16.13 5.71
N ALA A 86 9.44 -15.62 4.49
CA ALA A 86 8.24 -14.87 4.14
C ALA A 86 6.97 -15.72 4.31
N ALA A 87 6.98 -16.97 3.81
CA ALA A 87 5.86 -17.89 3.94
C ALA A 87 5.51 -18.20 5.42
N ALA A 88 6.53 -18.53 6.24
CA ALA A 88 6.33 -18.88 7.65
C ALA A 88 5.87 -17.66 8.47
N GLN A 89 6.47 -16.48 8.25
CA GLN A 89 6.11 -15.25 8.97
C GLN A 89 4.71 -14.77 8.60
N ALA A 90 4.34 -14.77 7.32
CA ALA A 90 3.00 -14.40 6.88
C ALA A 90 1.93 -15.37 7.39
N ALA A 91 2.21 -16.69 7.40
CA ALA A 91 1.31 -17.67 7.99
C ALA A 91 1.12 -17.44 9.51
N MET A 92 2.20 -17.17 10.25
CA MET A 92 2.13 -16.85 11.67
C MET A 92 1.34 -15.57 11.94
N MET A 93 1.56 -14.50 11.15
CA MET A 93 0.79 -13.25 11.26
C MET A 93 -0.71 -13.49 11.01
N ASP A 94 -1.05 -14.32 10.04
CA ASP A 94 -2.44 -14.65 9.71
C ASP A 94 -3.14 -15.39 10.87
N HIS A 95 -2.44 -16.28 11.56
CA HIS A 95 -2.93 -16.92 12.78
C HIS A 95 -3.08 -15.95 13.95
N LEU A 96 -2.07 -15.09 14.19
CA LEU A 96 -2.11 -14.11 15.27
C LEU A 96 -3.21 -13.06 15.10
N LEU A 97 -3.55 -12.72 13.85
CA LEU A 97 -4.62 -11.80 13.48
C LEU A 97 -5.97 -12.51 13.24
N GLU A 98 -6.02 -13.84 13.39
CA GLU A 98 -7.24 -14.64 13.24
C GLU A 98 -8.00 -14.33 11.93
N GLY A 99 -7.23 -14.24 10.82
CA GLY A 99 -7.79 -13.96 9.48
C GLY A 99 -7.98 -12.47 9.12
N ARG A 100 -7.53 -11.54 9.96
CA ARG A 100 -7.48 -10.11 9.62
C ARG A 100 -6.19 -9.71 8.87
N PHE A 101 -5.32 -10.66 8.54
CA PHE A 101 -4.10 -10.38 7.80
C PHE A 101 -4.33 -10.29 6.29
N ILE A 102 -3.63 -9.34 5.65
CA ILE A 102 -3.54 -9.19 4.19
C ILE A 102 -2.07 -9.21 3.80
N PHE A 103 -1.69 -10.09 2.88
CA PHE A 103 -0.30 -10.21 2.46
C PHE A 103 -0.01 -9.34 1.25
N GLY A 104 0.49 -8.14 1.50
CA GLY A 104 0.92 -7.22 0.44
C GLY A 104 2.36 -7.49 0.03
N ILE A 105 2.62 -7.62 -1.27
CA ILE A 105 3.90 -8.04 -1.82
C ILE A 105 4.39 -7.13 -2.95
N SER A 106 5.70 -6.99 -3.06
CA SER A 106 6.35 -6.30 -4.18
C SER A 106 7.79 -6.80 -4.41
N PRO A 107 8.38 -6.44 -5.56
CA PRO A 107 9.78 -6.77 -5.84
C PRO A 107 10.80 -5.90 -5.07
N GLY A 108 10.35 -4.84 -4.36
CA GLY A 108 11.25 -3.84 -3.79
C GLY A 108 11.77 -2.84 -4.84
N ALA A 109 11.57 -1.55 -4.59
CA ALA A 109 11.84 -0.49 -5.57
C ALA A 109 13.07 0.38 -5.24
N LEU A 110 13.50 0.40 -3.96
CA LEU A 110 14.57 1.29 -3.51
C LEU A 110 15.95 0.69 -3.82
N GLU A 111 16.78 1.46 -4.56
CA GLU A 111 18.10 1.00 -4.99
C GLU A 111 19.08 0.88 -3.83
N SER A 112 18.97 1.73 -2.79
CA SER A 112 19.82 1.65 -1.61
C SER A 112 19.56 0.41 -0.77
N ASP A 113 18.30 -0.06 -0.70
CA ASP A 113 17.96 -1.33 -0.06
C ASP A 113 18.62 -2.50 -0.81
N ALA A 114 18.50 -2.49 -2.15
CA ALA A 114 19.12 -3.51 -2.99
C ALA A 114 20.65 -3.52 -2.89
N GLU A 115 21.26 -2.33 -2.78
CA GLU A 115 22.72 -2.21 -2.58
C GLU A 115 23.14 -2.77 -1.21
N ALA A 116 22.44 -2.39 -0.14
CA ALA A 116 22.71 -2.86 1.21
C ALA A 116 22.57 -4.39 1.35
N LEU A 117 21.66 -5.00 0.60
CA LEU A 117 21.42 -6.44 0.57
C LEU A 117 22.30 -7.21 -0.43
N GLY A 118 23.14 -6.50 -1.20
CA GLY A 118 24.02 -7.12 -2.20
C GLY A 118 23.30 -7.67 -3.44
N ILE A 119 22.06 -7.25 -3.69
CA ILE A 119 21.25 -7.70 -4.84
C ILE A 119 21.10 -6.64 -5.93
N ARG A 120 21.85 -5.55 -5.85
CA ARG A 120 21.86 -4.52 -6.89
C ARG A 120 22.37 -5.11 -8.21
N GLY A 121 21.61 -4.87 -9.29
CA GLY A 121 21.91 -5.43 -10.61
C GLY A 121 21.31 -6.81 -10.87
N ILE A 122 20.67 -7.43 -9.87
CA ILE A 122 19.84 -8.62 -10.09
C ILE A 122 18.43 -8.17 -10.51
N ASP A 123 17.79 -8.93 -11.39
CA ASP A 123 16.38 -8.67 -11.74
C ASP A 123 15.46 -9.01 -10.56
N ARG A 124 15.07 -7.97 -9.82
CA ARG A 124 14.19 -8.11 -8.66
C ARG A 124 12.77 -8.53 -9.03
N ASN A 125 12.32 -8.28 -10.26
CA ASN A 125 11.00 -8.77 -10.70
C ASN A 125 11.05 -10.27 -10.92
N GLU A 126 12.15 -10.80 -11.45
CA GLU A 126 12.36 -12.24 -11.58
C GLU A 126 12.44 -12.92 -10.20
N MET A 127 13.25 -12.37 -9.28
CA MET A 127 13.30 -12.84 -7.88
C MET A 127 11.92 -12.84 -7.21
N PHE A 128 11.17 -11.76 -7.38
CA PHE A 128 9.82 -11.61 -6.84
C PHE A 128 8.87 -12.68 -7.38
N ALA A 129 8.87 -12.91 -8.71
CA ALA A 129 8.00 -13.89 -9.35
C ALA A 129 8.31 -15.31 -8.88
N GLU A 130 9.60 -15.66 -8.75
CA GLU A 130 10.04 -16.93 -8.20
C GLU A 130 9.68 -17.09 -6.73
N SER A 131 9.92 -16.03 -5.93
CA SER A 131 9.63 -16.05 -4.49
C SER A 131 8.15 -16.29 -4.20
N ILE A 132 7.24 -15.57 -4.86
CA ILE A 132 5.80 -15.77 -4.63
C ILE A 132 5.33 -17.15 -5.13
N GLY A 133 5.94 -17.68 -6.20
CA GLY A 133 5.71 -19.06 -6.63
C GLY A 133 6.03 -20.05 -5.52
N HIS A 134 7.24 -20.01 -4.98
CA HIS A 134 7.66 -20.87 -3.87
C HIS A 134 6.81 -20.70 -2.60
N ILE A 135 6.39 -19.47 -2.27
CA ILE A 135 5.51 -19.23 -1.13
C ILE A 135 4.17 -19.95 -1.30
N LEU A 136 3.57 -19.85 -2.48
CA LEU A 136 2.31 -20.53 -2.77
C LEU A 136 2.47 -22.05 -2.77
N ASP A 137 3.55 -22.57 -3.35
CA ASP A 137 3.87 -24.00 -3.34
C ASP A 137 4.06 -24.52 -1.91
N ILE A 138 4.73 -23.76 -1.04
CA ILE A 138 4.88 -24.10 0.38
C ILE A 138 3.51 -24.14 1.07
N TRP A 139 2.63 -23.17 0.82
CA TRP A 139 1.32 -23.12 1.46
C TRP A 139 0.35 -24.19 0.97
N GLN A 140 0.47 -24.63 -0.28
CA GLN A 140 -0.38 -25.66 -0.89
C GLN A 140 0.16 -27.08 -0.70
N GLY A 141 1.50 -27.22 -0.78
CA GLY A 141 2.19 -28.52 -0.74
C GLY A 141 2.37 -29.06 0.67
N GLU A 142 2.87 -30.29 0.78
CA GLU A 142 3.26 -30.96 2.03
C GLU A 142 4.75 -31.34 1.98
N PRO A 143 5.42 -31.44 3.16
CA PRO A 143 6.80 -31.89 3.18
C PRO A 143 6.95 -33.37 2.75
N PRO A 144 8.11 -33.79 2.22
CA PRO A 144 9.30 -32.95 2.01
C PRO A 144 9.11 -31.92 0.89
N TYR A 145 9.53 -30.69 1.14
CA TYR A 145 9.62 -29.71 0.09
C TYR A 145 10.91 -29.93 -0.70
N ASN A 146 10.83 -29.76 -2.03
CA ASN A 146 11.97 -29.77 -2.93
C ASN A 146 11.68 -28.80 -4.09
N LEU A 147 11.94 -27.52 -3.84
CA LEU A 147 11.65 -26.43 -4.76
C LEU A 147 12.97 -25.84 -5.25
N GLU A 148 13.20 -25.84 -6.55
CA GLU A 148 14.43 -25.32 -7.15
C GLU A 148 14.10 -24.23 -8.16
N GLY A 149 14.72 -23.08 -7.98
CA GLY A 149 14.63 -21.93 -8.86
C GLY A 149 16.02 -21.39 -9.19
N LYS A 150 16.05 -20.26 -9.87
CA LYS A 150 17.29 -19.56 -10.23
C LYS A 150 17.92 -18.85 -9.02
N HIS A 151 17.08 -18.32 -8.15
CA HIS A 151 17.50 -17.49 -7.02
C HIS A 151 17.41 -18.23 -5.69
N TRP A 152 16.49 -19.19 -5.58
CA TRP A 152 16.20 -19.87 -4.32
C TRP A 152 16.21 -21.39 -4.49
N LYS A 153 16.77 -22.07 -3.50
CA LYS A 153 16.70 -23.52 -3.37
C LYS A 153 16.14 -23.87 -1.99
N ILE A 154 15.08 -24.63 -1.96
CA ILE A 154 14.36 -25.00 -0.73
C ILE A 154 14.23 -26.51 -0.70
N SER A 155 14.78 -27.15 0.35
CA SER A 155 14.62 -28.58 0.57
C SER A 155 14.45 -28.88 2.07
N THR A 156 13.62 -29.87 2.37
CA THR A 156 13.49 -30.46 3.71
C THR A 156 13.68 -31.98 3.65
N GLU A 157 14.19 -32.53 2.54
CA GLU A 157 14.29 -33.98 2.33
C GLU A 157 15.22 -34.67 3.30
N GLU A 158 16.38 -34.07 3.59
CA GLU A 158 17.40 -34.71 4.44
C GLU A 158 17.11 -34.65 5.94
N THR A 159 16.24 -33.70 6.35
CA THR A 159 16.00 -33.40 7.76
C THR A 159 14.55 -33.63 8.21
N LEU A 160 13.74 -34.21 7.33
CA LEU A 160 12.34 -34.50 7.62
C LEU A 160 12.21 -35.59 8.68
N MET A 161 11.56 -35.27 9.80
CA MET A 161 11.23 -36.22 10.89
C MET A 161 9.78 -35.94 11.33
N PRO A 162 8.78 -36.48 10.59
CA PRO A 162 7.37 -36.21 10.84
C PRO A 162 6.89 -36.62 12.25
N GLU A 163 7.46 -37.68 12.77
CA GLU A 163 7.12 -38.23 14.08
C GLU A 163 7.39 -37.27 15.24
N ILE A 164 8.25 -36.30 15.05
CA ILE A 164 8.54 -35.24 16.04
C ILE A 164 8.23 -33.82 15.48
N GLY A 165 7.58 -33.74 14.32
CA GLY A 165 7.12 -32.50 13.74
C GLY A 165 8.20 -31.63 13.03
N LEU A 166 9.34 -32.24 12.65
CA LEU A 166 10.36 -31.52 11.87
C LEU A 166 10.11 -31.63 10.38
N GLY A 167 10.27 -30.51 9.65
CA GLY A 167 10.12 -30.39 8.20
C GLY A 167 8.90 -29.62 7.73
N PRO A 168 7.71 -29.72 8.34
CA PRO A 168 6.56 -28.91 7.96
C PRO A 168 6.79 -27.41 8.16
N ILE A 169 6.36 -26.60 7.18
CA ILE A 169 6.29 -25.15 7.28
C ILE A 169 4.84 -24.76 7.58
N ALA A 170 4.63 -23.82 8.49
CA ALA A 170 3.30 -23.37 8.91
C ALA A 170 2.43 -22.95 7.72
N LYS A 171 1.18 -23.38 7.71
CA LYS A 171 0.16 -22.99 6.72
C LYS A 171 -0.63 -21.78 7.23
N PRO A 172 -1.14 -20.90 6.36
CA PRO A 172 -1.98 -19.80 6.78
C PRO A 172 -3.29 -20.24 7.47
N TYR A 173 -3.81 -19.36 8.31
CA TYR A 173 -5.13 -19.48 8.92
C TYR A 173 -6.25 -19.42 7.89
N GLN A 174 -6.19 -18.41 7.00
CA GLN A 174 -7.12 -18.23 5.87
C GLN A 174 -6.84 -19.25 4.76
N LYS A 175 -7.89 -19.71 4.07
CA LYS A 175 -7.80 -20.71 3.01
C LYS A 175 -8.24 -20.12 1.68
N PRO A 176 -7.51 -20.39 0.59
CA PRO A 176 -6.24 -21.16 0.51
C PRO A 176 -5.05 -20.42 1.12
N HIS A 177 -5.11 -19.13 1.26
CA HIS A 177 -4.10 -18.22 1.85
C HIS A 177 -4.76 -16.86 2.17
N PRO A 178 -4.12 -15.95 2.94
CA PRO A 178 -4.63 -14.59 3.12
C PRO A 178 -4.75 -13.88 1.76
N PRO A 179 -5.64 -12.89 1.63
CA PRO A 179 -5.69 -12.08 0.43
C PRO A 179 -4.31 -11.52 0.10
N ILE A 180 -3.90 -11.65 -1.17
CA ILE A 180 -2.62 -11.12 -1.65
C ILE A 180 -2.88 -9.83 -2.41
N ILE A 181 -2.18 -8.77 -2.04
CA ILE A 181 -2.25 -7.49 -2.74
C ILE A 181 -0.90 -7.10 -3.33
N CYS A 182 -0.93 -6.33 -4.41
CA CYS A 182 0.27 -5.73 -4.99
C CYS A 182 0.05 -4.24 -5.28
N THR A 183 1.08 -3.43 -5.08
CA THR A 183 1.02 -2.00 -5.41
C THR A 183 1.25 -1.75 -6.88
N VAL A 184 0.50 -0.81 -7.45
CA VAL A 184 0.61 -0.36 -8.84
C VAL A 184 1.11 1.07 -8.84
N VAL A 185 2.33 1.27 -9.34
CA VAL A 185 3.09 2.52 -9.22
C VAL A 185 3.41 3.18 -10.57
N ALA A 186 2.84 2.68 -11.66
CA ALA A 186 3.10 3.21 -13.00
C ALA A 186 1.83 3.19 -13.87
N PRO A 187 1.65 4.20 -14.74
CA PRO A 187 0.60 4.17 -15.76
C PRO A 187 0.71 2.94 -16.66
N PHE A 188 -0.42 2.43 -17.14
CA PHE A 188 -0.49 1.29 -18.08
C PHE A 188 0.28 0.04 -17.63
N SER A 189 0.41 -0.18 -16.32
CA SER A 189 1.18 -1.30 -15.75
C SER A 189 0.66 -2.65 -16.23
N LYS A 190 1.47 -3.38 -17.00
CA LYS A 190 1.16 -4.75 -17.45
C LYS A 190 1.23 -5.77 -16.31
N GLY A 191 1.94 -5.47 -15.23
CA GLY A 191 1.97 -6.30 -14.03
C GLY A 191 0.59 -6.49 -13.41
N VAL A 192 -0.32 -5.55 -13.63
CA VAL A 192 -1.71 -5.64 -13.15
C VAL A 192 -2.49 -6.77 -13.83
N ILE A 193 -2.17 -7.10 -15.09
CA ILE A 193 -2.75 -8.26 -15.80
C ILE A 193 -2.38 -9.54 -15.08
N GLU A 194 -1.10 -9.72 -14.72
CA GLU A 194 -0.64 -10.89 -13.98
C GLU A 194 -1.25 -10.97 -12.57
N MET A 195 -1.45 -9.83 -11.89
CA MET A 195 -2.21 -9.78 -10.63
C MET A 195 -3.63 -10.32 -10.83
N GLY A 196 -4.32 -9.80 -11.85
CA GLY A 196 -5.65 -10.26 -12.22
C GLY A 196 -5.69 -11.77 -12.48
N LYS A 197 -4.78 -12.33 -13.28
CA LYS A 197 -4.71 -13.79 -13.56
C LYS A 197 -4.55 -14.63 -12.31
N LYS A 198 -3.73 -14.18 -11.36
CA LYS A 198 -3.42 -14.92 -10.12
C LYS A 198 -4.44 -14.72 -8.99
N GLY A 199 -5.41 -13.83 -9.14
CA GLY A 199 -6.35 -13.47 -8.07
C GLY A 199 -5.78 -12.53 -7.03
N PHE A 200 -4.70 -11.84 -7.34
CA PHE A 200 -4.13 -10.80 -6.49
C PHE A 200 -4.86 -9.49 -6.71
N LEU A 201 -4.92 -8.67 -5.68
CA LEU A 201 -5.71 -7.46 -5.65
C LEU A 201 -4.82 -6.22 -5.84
N PRO A 202 -5.21 -5.24 -6.67
CA PRO A 202 -4.38 -4.06 -6.90
C PRO A 202 -4.61 -2.96 -5.86
N ILE A 203 -3.50 -2.28 -5.48
CA ILE A 203 -3.52 -0.96 -4.84
C ILE A 203 -2.89 0.04 -5.79
N SER A 204 -3.65 1.00 -6.28
CA SER A 204 -3.12 2.12 -7.06
C SER A 204 -2.49 3.15 -6.12
N ALA A 205 -1.23 3.51 -6.38
CA ALA A 205 -0.45 4.40 -5.52
C ALA A 205 -1.00 5.83 -5.47
N ASN A 206 -0.80 6.50 -4.33
CA ASN A 206 -1.30 7.85 -4.05
C ASN A 206 -0.62 8.97 -4.86
N PHE A 207 0.48 8.68 -5.53
CA PHE A 207 1.26 9.64 -6.30
C PHE A 207 1.03 9.60 -7.82
N LEU A 208 -0.02 8.90 -8.26
CA LEU A 208 -0.42 8.88 -9.67
C LEU A 208 -1.57 9.86 -9.92
N LEU A 209 -1.50 10.57 -11.03
CA LEU A 209 -2.63 11.39 -11.48
C LEU A 209 -3.85 10.49 -11.74
N ASP A 210 -5.04 11.04 -11.58
CA ASP A 210 -6.33 10.36 -11.74
C ASP A 210 -6.43 9.60 -13.06
N LYS A 211 -6.09 10.25 -14.19
CA LYS A 211 -6.09 9.64 -15.52
C LYS A 211 -5.14 8.43 -15.64
N TRP A 212 -4.05 8.41 -14.87
CA TRP A 212 -3.13 7.28 -14.86
C TRP A 212 -3.67 6.14 -14.00
N VAL A 213 -4.32 6.46 -12.88
CA VAL A 213 -5.02 5.48 -12.05
C VAL A 213 -6.09 4.75 -12.85
N LYS A 214 -6.88 5.47 -13.66
CA LYS A 214 -7.87 4.90 -14.58
C LYS A 214 -7.33 3.76 -15.44
N THR A 215 -6.06 3.83 -15.88
CA THR A 215 -5.45 2.83 -16.76
C THR A 215 -5.27 1.45 -16.10
N HIS A 216 -5.36 1.38 -14.77
CA HIS A 216 -5.14 0.13 -14.04
C HIS A 216 -6.33 -0.81 -14.11
N TRP A 217 -7.56 -0.27 -14.10
CA TRP A 217 -8.77 -1.09 -14.09
C TRP A 217 -8.89 -1.97 -15.34
N ALA A 218 -8.67 -1.42 -16.53
CA ALA A 218 -8.76 -2.17 -17.77
C ALA A 218 -7.77 -3.34 -17.80
N ASN A 219 -6.53 -3.14 -17.32
CA ASN A 219 -5.53 -4.19 -17.23
C ASN A 219 -5.90 -5.24 -16.17
N TYR A 220 -6.50 -4.82 -15.04
CA TYR A 220 -6.95 -5.74 -14.01
C TYR A 220 -8.11 -6.62 -14.51
N ALA A 221 -9.11 -6.01 -15.15
CA ALA A 221 -10.25 -6.73 -15.72
C ALA A 221 -9.82 -7.74 -16.78
N GLN A 222 -8.90 -7.35 -17.69
CA GLN A 222 -8.29 -8.27 -18.65
C GLN A 222 -7.62 -9.45 -17.94
N GLY A 223 -6.82 -9.19 -16.91
CA GLY A 223 -6.15 -10.24 -16.16
C GLY A 223 -7.11 -11.19 -15.46
N CYS A 224 -8.20 -10.67 -14.88
CA CYS A 224 -9.24 -11.50 -14.28
C CYS A 224 -9.92 -12.41 -15.32
N GLU A 225 -10.29 -11.87 -16.48
CA GLU A 225 -10.87 -12.64 -17.58
C GLU A 225 -9.92 -13.75 -18.05
N GLU A 226 -8.65 -13.44 -18.29
CA GLU A 226 -7.64 -14.43 -18.67
C GLU A 226 -7.39 -15.49 -17.58
N GLY A 227 -7.64 -15.14 -16.30
CA GLY A 227 -7.63 -16.07 -15.15
C GLY A 227 -8.96 -16.79 -14.90
N GLY A 228 -9.98 -16.62 -15.75
CA GLY A 228 -11.28 -17.25 -15.61
C GLY A 228 -12.13 -16.69 -14.47
N ARG A 229 -11.96 -15.41 -14.12
CA ARG A 229 -12.66 -14.74 -13.02
C ARG A 229 -13.29 -13.44 -13.48
N GLU A 230 -14.35 -13.03 -12.78
CA GLU A 230 -14.97 -11.72 -12.95
C GLU A 230 -14.20 -10.67 -12.14
N ALA A 231 -13.86 -9.54 -12.76
CA ALA A 231 -13.30 -8.40 -12.06
C ALA A 231 -14.39 -7.66 -11.28
N LYS A 232 -14.15 -7.41 -10.00
CA LYS A 232 -15.05 -6.64 -9.13
C LYS A 232 -14.38 -5.35 -8.68
N THR A 233 -15.09 -4.25 -8.76
CA THR A 233 -14.60 -2.95 -8.30
C THR A 233 -14.22 -2.97 -6.80
N ASP A 234 -14.91 -3.80 -6.02
CA ASP A 234 -14.60 -4.07 -4.61
C ASP A 234 -13.17 -4.59 -4.37
N ASP A 235 -12.56 -5.21 -5.38
CA ASP A 235 -11.20 -5.72 -5.32
C ASP A 235 -10.14 -4.63 -5.50
N TRP A 236 -10.52 -3.45 -6.01
CA TRP A 236 -9.61 -2.38 -6.32
C TRP A 236 -9.52 -1.34 -5.19
N ARG A 237 -8.29 -1.10 -4.74
CA ARG A 237 -7.95 -0.10 -3.75
C ARG A 237 -7.22 1.05 -4.42
N VAL A 238 -7.59 2.26 -4.07
CA VAL A 238 -6.96 3.47 -4.60
C VAL A 238 -6.51 4.35 -3.45
N ALA A 239 -5.20 4.59 -3.35
CA ALA A 239 -4.64 5.45 -2.33
C ALA A 239 -4.64 6.92 -2.77
N ARG A 240 -4.93 7.83 -1.83
CA ARG A 240 -4.87 9.28 -2.04
C ARG A 240 -4.28 10.00 -0.83
N SER A 241 -3.50 11.05 -1.10
CA SER A 241 -3.09 12.02 -0.09
C SER A 241 -4.24 12.97 0.15
N ILE A 242 -4.84 12.90 1.34
CA ILE A 242 -6.03 13.68 1.69
C ILE A 242 -5.77 14.40 3.01
N PHE A 243 -6.15 15.67 3.08
CA PHE A 243 -6.22 16.42 4.32
C PHE A 243 -7.53 17.20 4.40
N VAL A 244 -8.30 16.95 5.44
CA VAL A 244 -9.57 17.63 5.69
C VAL A 244 -9.55 18.30 7.06
N HIS A 245 -10.07 19.52 7.12
CA HIS A 245 -10.22 20.27 8.38
C HIS A 245 -11.54 21.04 8.38
N ASP A 246 -12.05 21.39 9.58
CA ASP A 246 -13.29 22.16 9.73
C ASP A 246 -13.19 23.56 9.10
N ASP A 247 -11.99 24.17 9.11
CA ASP A 247 -11.69 25.46 8.47
C ASP A 247 -10.92 25.24 7.16
N HIS A 248 -11.50 25.71 6.04
CA HIS A 248 -10.94 25.55 4.70
C HIS A 248 -9.53 26.14 4.55
N LYS A 249 -9.30 27.33 5.12
CA LYS A 249 -7.99 27.99 5.03
C LYS A 249 -6.90 27.20 5.74
N THR A 250 -7.19 26.70 6.93
CA THR A 250 -6.29 25.83 7.68
C THR A 250 -5.99 24.55 6.88
N ALA A 251 -7.01 23.98 6.20
CA ALA A 251 -6.83 22.80 5.40
C ALA A 251 -5.91 23.02 4.21
N ILE A 252 -6.05 24.13 3.50
CA ILE A 252 -5.22 24.47 2.35
C ILE A 252 -3.79 24.79 2.79
N ASP A 253 -3.63 25.60 3.85
CA ASP A 253 -2.30 25.92 4.39
C ASP A 253 -1.55 24.64 4.78
N TYR A 254 -2.12 23.81 5.68
CA TYR A 254 -1.47 22.60 6.16
C TYR A 254 -1.29 21.53 5.07
N GLY A 255 -2.28 21.35 4.20
CA GLY A 255 -2.27 20.32 3.16
C GLY A 255 -1.39 20.67 1.94
N LYS A 256 -1.29 21.96 1.59
CA LYS A 256 -0.69 22.34 0.30
C LYS A 256 0.34 23.47 0.36
N GLU A 257 0.09 24.56 1.11
CA GLU A 257 0.83 25.83 0.94
C GLU A 257 2.01 25.98 1.91
N ASN A 258 1.83 25.58 3.17
CA ASN A 258 2.82 25.79 4.21
C ASN A 258 4.13 25.06 3.89
N GLU A 259 5.27 25.73 4.00
CA GLU A 259 6.59 25.13 3.77
C GLU A 259 6.88 23.92 4.66
N ARG A 260 6.29 23.89 5.86
CA ARG A 260 6.38 22.77 6.78
C ARG A 260 5.31 21.70 6.56
N SER A 261 4.44 21.87 5.57
CA SER A 261 3.41 20.88 5.24
C SER A 261 4.02 19.47 5.10
N PRO A 262 3.49 18.45 5.82
CA PRO A 262 3.96 17.08 5.68
C PRO A 262 3.67 16.52 4.29
N TYR A 263 2.67 17.03 3.61
CA TYR A 263 2.35 16.68 2.21
C TYR A 263 3.40 17.20 1.25
N ARG A 264 3.82 18.46 1.39
CA ARG A 264 4.91 19.05 0.59
C ARG A 264 6.23 18.32 0.84
N PHE A 265 6.52 18.02 2.10
CA PHE A 265 7.72 17.28 2.47
C PHE A 265 7.72 15.89 1.84
N TYR A 266 6.62 15.15 1.95
CA TYR A 266 6.43 13.83 1.32
C TYR A 266 6.70 13.87 -0.19
N TYR A 267 6.02 14.76 -0.92
CA TYR A 267 6.17 14.82 -2.37
C TYR A 267 7.52 15.35 -2.81
N LYS A 268 8.15 16.24 -2.06
CA LYS A 268 9.54 16.68 -2.30
C LYS A 268 10.52 15.51 -2.21
N GLN A 269 10.41 14.69 -1.17
CA GLN A 269 11.24 13.49 -0.99
C GLN A 269 11.00 12.48 -2.11
N LEU A 270 9.75 12.16 -2.39
CA LEU A 270 9.38 11.19 -3.41
C LEU A 270 9.82 11.65 -4.82
N TYR A 271 9.57 12.91 -5.17
CA TYR A 271 10.02 13.48 -6.45
C TYR A 271 11.54 13.40 -6.60
N THR A 272 12.28 13.73 -5.53
CA THR A 272 13.74 13.65 -5.52
C THR A 272 14.23 12.21 -5.75
N LYS A 273 13.66 11.23 -5.05
CA LYS A 273 13.97 9.80 -5.21
C LYS A 273 13.68 9.33 -6.64
N LEU A 274 12.50 9.64 -7.16
CA LEU A 274 12.07 9.22 -8.51
C LEU A 274 12.87 9.93 -9.61
N LYS A 275 13.22 11.21 -9.43
CA LYS A 275 14.06 11.96 -10.37
C LYS A 275 15.48 11.37 -10.44
N LYS A 276 16.06 11.04 -9.30
CA LYS A 276 17.37 10.37 -9.24
C LYS A 276 17.35 8.99 -9.92
N GLY A 277 16.23 8.28 -9.81
CA GLY A 277 16.00 6.98 -10.47
C GLY A 277 15.51 7.06 -11.91
N GLY A 278 15.41 8.26 -12.53
CA GLY A 278 14.92 8.45 -13.91
C GLY A 278 13.42 8.13 -14.10
N ARG A 279 12.62 8.10 -13.01
CA ARG A 279 11.21 7.71 -13.03
C ARG A 279 10.24 8.85 -12.72
N HIS A 280 10.70 10.10 -12.65
CA HIS A 280 9.87 11.26 -12.30
C HIS A 280 8.77 11.59 -13.33
N ALA A 281 8.88 11.05 -14.55
CA ALA A 281 7.83 11.17 -15.57
C ALA A 281 6.45 10.66 -15.12
N VAL A 282 6.38 9.86 -14.06
CA VAL A 282 5.11 9.39 -13.46
C VAL A 282 4.22 10.55 -12.97
N PHE A 283 4.81 11.69 -12.64
CA PHE A 283 4.08 12.89 -12.22
C PHE A 283 3.59 13.75 -13.39
N LYS A 284 4.08 13.50 -14.61
CA LYS A 284 3.69 14.28 -15.78
C LYS A 284 2.27 13.96 -16.23
N PRO A 285 1.48 14.98 -16.57
CA PRO A 285 0.16 14.75 -17.15
C PRO A 285 0.25 14.15 -18.56
N GLU A 286 1.29 14.49 -19.31
CA GLU A 286 1.56 14.03 -20.68
C GLU A 286 3.04 13.76 -20.88
N ARG A 287 3.37 12.95 -21.89
CA ARG A 287 4.76 12.54 -22.14
C ARG A 287 5.68 13.71 -22.45
N ASP A 288 5.17 14.71 -23.15
CA ASP A 288 5.86 15.91 -23.60
C ASP A 288 5.74 17.11 -22.65
N PHE A 289 5.12 16.91 -21.48
CA PHE A 289 5.05 17.95 -20.45
C PHE A 289 6.46 18.40 -20.04
N PRO A 290 6.77 19.74 -20.09
CA PRO A 290 8.10 20.26 -19.83
C PRO A 290 8.60 19.90 -18.41
N ASP A 291 9.87 19.55 -18.29
CA ASP A 291 10.48 19.23 -16.97
C ASP A 291 10.56 20.47 -16.06
N GLU A 292 10.67 21.67 -16.63
CA GLU A 292 10.67 22.95 -15.91
C GLU A 292 9.33 23.27 -15.25
N ASP A 293 8.24 22.82 -15.82
CA ASP A 293 6.88 23.02 -15.29
C ASP A 293 6.52 21.95 -14.23
N LEU A 294 7.28 20.84 -14.19
CA LEU A 294 7.10 19.79 -13.21
C LEU A 294 7.78 20.15 -11.89
N ASN A 295 7.19 21.07 -11.17
CA ASN A 295 7.65 21.55 -9.87
C ASN A 295 6.81 20.98 -8.70
N LEU A 296 7.22 21.29 -7.47
CA LEU A 296 6.55 20.79 -6.28
C LEU A 296 5.11 21.30 -6.14
N ASP A 297 4.84 22.54 -6.53
CA ASP A 297 3.50 23.12 -6.44
C ASP A 297 2.56 22.39 -7.39
N PHE A 298 2.97 22.19 -8.64
CA PHE A 298 2.21 21.37 -9.60
C PHE A 298 1.90 19.97 -9.06
N ILE A 299 2.90 19.30 -8.47
CA ILE A 299 2.72 17.94 -7.92
C ILE A 299 1.72 17.95 -6.77
N VAL A 300 1.87 18.85 -5.82
CA VAL A 300 0.99 18.96 -4.65
C VAL A 300 -0.44 19.33 -5.06
N ASP A 301 -0.61 20.29 -5.96
CA ASP A 301 -1.93 20.74 -6.42
C ASP A 301 -2.73 19.62 -7.09
N ASN A 302 -2.07 18.75 -7.84
CA ASN A 302 -2.72 17.67 -8.58
C ASN A 302 -2.87 16.36 -7.78
N LEU A 303 -2.08 16.16 -6.70
CA LEU A 303 -2.03 14.88 -5.98
C LEU A 303 -2.57 14.94 -4.56
N VAL A 304 -2.76 16.15 -3.99
CA VAL A 304 -3.30 16.31 -2.65
C VAL A 304 -4.73 16.83 -2.72
N ILE A 305 -5.66 16.05 -2.21
CA ILE A 305 -7.03 16.47 -1.93
C ILE A 305 -7.01 17.21 -0.60
N ALA A 306 -7.35 18.50 -0.57
CA ALA A 306 -7.38 19.27 0.66
C ALA A 306 -8.53 20.29 0.67
N GLY A 307 -9.08 20.55 1.86
CA GLY A 307 -10.17 21.50 2.04
C GLY A 307 -11.02 21.21 3.27
N ASP A 308 -12.12 21.94 3.39
CA ASP A 308 -13.18 21.57 4.30
C ASP A 308 -13.93 20.31 3.84
N VAL A 309 -14.85 19.83 4.67
CA VAL A 309 -15.59 18.58 4.41
C VAL A 309 -16.28 18.60 3.05
N ASN A 310 -16.96 19.67 2.69
CA ASN A 310 -17.70 19.74 1.40
C ASN A 310 -16.72 19.73 0.22
N SER A 311 -15.68 20.54 0.29
CA SER A 311 -14.64 20.61 -0.73
C SER A 311 -13.94 19.26 -0.94
N VAL A 312 -13.65 18.51 0.14
CA VAL A 312 -13.02 17.19 0.04
C VAL A 312 -13.98 16.16 -0.54
N VAL A 313 -15.26 16.20 -0.20
CA VAL A 313 -16.31 15.35 -0.80
C VAL A 313 -16.35 15.57 -2.31
N ASP A 314 -16.45 16.84 -2.76
CA ASP A 314 -16.50 17.18 -4.18
C ASP A 314 -15.25 16.72 -4.94
N GLN A 315 -14.06 16.91 -4.36
CA GLN A 315 -12.80 16.44 -4.96
C GLN A 315 -12.72 14.91 -5.05
N ILE A 316 -13.21 14.16 -4.06
CA ILE A 316 -13.24 12.69 -4.11
C ILE A 316 -14.22 12.21 -5.18
N LEU A 317 -15.39 12.83 -5.31
CA LEU A 317 -16.37 12.48 -6.34
C LEU A 317 -15.84 12.79 -7.74
N ALA A 318 -15.24 13.96 -7.94
CA ALA A 318 -14.58 14.32 -9.21
C ALA A 318 -13.43 13.35 -9.57
N PHE A 319 -12.63 12.96 -8.58
CA PHE A 319 -11.59 11.95 -8.77
C PHE A 319 -12.18 10.59 -9.21
N ARG A 320 -13.27 10.14 -8.56
CA ARG A 320 -13.96 8.89 -8.92
C ARG A 320 -14.59 8.96 -10.33
N GLU A 321 -15.13 10.09 -10.72
CA GLU A 321 -15.67 10.30 -12.09
C GLU A 321 -14.61 10.06 -13.16
N VAL A 322 -13.38 10.53 -12.94
CA VAL A 322 -12.26 10.32 -13.88
C VAL A 322 -11.71 8.90 -13.80
N THR A 323 -11.48 8.36 -12.61
CA THR A 323 -10.83 7.05 -12.43
C THR A 323 -11.75 5.87 -12.71
N GLY A 324 -13.05 6.03 -12.49
CA GLY A 324 -14.04 4.96 -12.44
C GLY A 324 -14.24 4.44 -11.01
N ASP A 325 -15.09 3.44 -10.86
CA ASP A 325 -15.48 2.87 -9.60
C ASP A 325 -14.37 2.00 -8.98
N PHE A 326 -14.22 2.12 -7.67
CA PHE A 326 -13.31 1.29 -6.87
C PHE A 326 -13.89 1.04 -5.47
N GLY A 327 -13.50 -0.08 -4.85
CA GLY A 327 -14.11 -0.55 -3.61
C GLY A 327 -13.61 0.17 -2.35
N THR A 328 -12.32 0.53 -2.30
CA THR A 328 -11.72 1.13 -1.10
C THR A 328 -10.87 2.34 -1.45
N LEU A 329 -11.17 3.48 -0.80
CA LEU A 329 -10.32 4.65 -0.77
C LEU A 329 -9.33 4.50 0.39
N LEU A 330 -8.03 4.46 0.09
CA LEU A 330 -6.99 4.43 1.11
C LEU A 330 -6.53 5.87 1.41
N TYR A 331 -6.82 6.32 2.61
CA TYR A 331 -6.24 7.54 3.16
C TYR A 331 -4.75 7.33 3.37
N ALA A 332 -3.91 8.00 2.57
CA ALA A 332 -2.46 7.88 2.68
C ALA A 332 -1.95 8.79 3.82
N GLY A 333 -1.63 8.18 4.93
CA GLY A 333 -1.09 8.84 6.11
C GLY A 333 0.20 9.61 5.81
N LYS A 334 0.40 10.71 6.51
CA LYS A 334 1.59 11.56 6.48
C LYS A 334 2.10 11.77 7.90
N ASP A 335 3.35 12.23 8.01
CA ASP A 335 3.90 12.70 9.27
C ASP A 335 2.93 13.66 9.98
N TRP A 336 2.72 13.47 11.27
CA TRP A 336 1.93 14.38 12.07
C TRP A 336 2.81 15.55 12.59
N GLU A 337 3.23 16.42 11.69
CA GLU A 337 3.89 17.68 12.07
C GLU A 337 3.06 18.45 13.12
N ASP A 338 1.73 18.37 12.98
CA ASP A 338 0.76 18.73 14.01
C ASP A 338 -0.16 17.53 14.27
N LYS A 339 -0.02 16.93 15.45
CA LYS A 339 -0.72 15.72 15.84
C LYS A 339 -2.24 15.90 15.91
N GLU A 340 -2.70 17.04 16.39
CA GLU A 340 -4.14 17.31 16.54
C GLU A 340 -4.79 17.50 15.16
N LEU A 341 -4.12 18.20 14.25
CA LEU A 341 -4.58 18.35 12.88
C LEU A 341 -4.61 17.01 12.14
N GLY A 342 -3.57 16.17 12.31
CA GLY A 342 -3.53 14.84 11.72
C GLY A 342 -4.68 13.94 12.18
N LYS A 343 -4.93 13.88 13.48
CA LYS A 343 -6.05 13.11 14.06
C LYS A 343 -7.40 13.65 13.61
N ARG A 344 -7.58 14.98 13.67
CA ARG A 344 -8.84 15.62 13.25
C ARG A 344 -9.19 15.32 11.81
N SER A 345 -8.19 15.31 10.93
CA SER A 345 -8.39 14.92 9.53
C SER A 345 -8.92 13.48 9.39
N MET A 346 -8.34 12.52 10.12
CA MET A 346 -8.81 11.13 10.11
C MET A 346 -10.25 10.99 10.65
N GLU A 347 -10.58 11.70 11.72
CA GLU A 347 -11.93 11.73 12.28
C GLU A 347 -12.95 12.28 11.28
N LEU A 348 -12.66 13.43 10.68
CA LEU A 348 -13.55 14.06 9.69
C LEU A 348 -13.75 13.17 8.45
N MET A 349 -12.70 12.46 8.01
CA MET A 349 -12.83 11.48 6.92
C MET A 349 -13.84 10.39 7.26
N ALA A 350 -13.75 9.79 8.45
CA ALA A 350 -14.62 8.69 8.87
C ALA A 350 -16.06 9.17 9.17
N GLU A 351 -16.19 10.28 9.91
CA GLU A 351 -17.46 10.71 10.49
C GLU A 351 -18.31 11.55 9.54
N LYS A 352 -17.68 12.29 8.60
CA LYS A 352 -18.39 13.25 7.74
C LYS A 352 -18.15 13.02 6.25
N VAL A 353 -16.91 12.93 5.82
CA VAL A 353 -16.57 12.86 4.39
C VAL A 353 -17.08 11.56 3.77
N MET A 354 -16.70 10.41 4.31
CA MET A 354 -17.08 9.12 3.72
C MET A 354 -18.58 8.86 3.75
N PRO A 355 -19.34 9.18 4.80
CA PRO A 355 -20.79 9.12 4.76
C PRO A 355 -21.41 9.99 3.66
N ALA A 356 -20.92 11.22 3.46
CA ALA A 356 -21.44 12.12 2.42
C ALA A 356 -21.10 11.60 1.01
N VAL A 357 -19.86 11.14 0.78
CA VAL A 357 -19.44 10.52 -0.50
C VAL A 357 -20.31 9.31 -0.80
N ASN A 358 -20.54 8.41 0.16
CA ASN A 358 -21.36 7.21 -0.05
C ASN A 358 -22.85 7.54 -0.29
N ALA A 359 -23.38 8.58 0.35
CA ALA A 359 -24.72 9.05 0.08
C ALA A 359 -24.87 9.59 -1.36
N ALA A 360 -23.87 10.34 -1.85
CA ALA A 360 -23.86 10.86 -3.22
C ALA A 360 -23.75 9.73 -4.26
N ILE A 361 -22.88 8.73 -4.02
CA ILE A 361 -22.75 7.55 -4.90
C ILE A 361 -24.07 6.77 -4.98
N GLY A 362 -24.71 6.47 -3.84
CA GLY A 362 -25.98 5.74 -3.81
C GLY A 362 -27.15 6.49 -4.47
N GLN A 363 -27.13 7.81 -4.50
CA GLN A 363 -28.12 8.62 -5.23
C GLN A 363 -27.91 8.55 -6.74
N SER A 364 -26.66 8.53 -7.21
CA SER A 364 -26.30 8.39 -8.64
C SER A 364 -26.73 7.01 -9.17
N GLU A 365 -26.41 5.93 -8.44
CA GLU A 365 -26.78 4.55 -8.82
C GLU A 365 -28.30 4.31 -8.83
N ALA A 366 -29.08 5.07 -8.06
CA ALA A 366 -30.53 4.99 -8.05
C ALA A 366 -31.21 5.79 -9.18
N ALA A 367 -30.44 6.68 -9.84
CA ALA A 367 -30.92 7.53 -10.93
C ALA A 367 -30.66 6.93 -12.33
N GLU A 368 -29.78 5.95 -12.45
CA GLU A 368 -29.52 5.13 -13.64
C GLU A 368 -30.43 3.90 -13.71
#